data_6b534d246049a8d90300ced2c65dccd0
#
_entry.id   6b534d246049a8d90300ced2c65dccd0
#
_cell.length_a   1.000
_cell.length_b   1.000
_cell.length_c   1.000
_cell.angle_alpha   90.00
_cell.angle_beta   90.00
_cell.angle_gamma   90.00
#
_symmetry.space_group_name_H-M   'P 1'
#
loop_
_entity.id
_entity.type
_entity.pdbx_description
1 polymer ?
#
loop_
_entity_poly.entity_id
_entity_poly.type
_entity_poly.pdbx_seq_one_letter_code
_entity_poly.pdbx_strand_id
1 'polypeptide(L)'
;QLAGDKEEELYRELLLGQCHYLYKIMPFMFETIDDATELLLPNNLTKTDSILKGLINEIPEEDWQEIEVIGWLYQFYISEHKDAVMGKVVRSEDIPAATQLFTPNWIVKYLVQNSVGRQWLATYPDSELKDKMEYYIEPAEQSEDVIEQLKSITPTSIDPEEIKVL
;
A
#
# COMPACT_ATOMS: atom_id res chain seq x y z
N GLN A 1 19.87 -34.45 9.31
CA GLN A 1 20.61 -33.21 9.02
C GLN A 1 20.67 -32.97 7.49
N LEU A 2 21.19 -33.90 6.69
CA LEU A 2 21.33 -33.78 5.22
C LEU A 2 19.99 -33.60 4.47
N ALA A 3 18.86 -34.10 4.98
CA ALA A 3 17.56 -33.95 4.36
C ALA A 3 16.97 -32.53 4.64
N GLY A 4 17.17 -31.99 5.84
CA GLY A 4 16.73 -30.66 6.20
C GLY A 4 17.50 -29.55 5.49
N ASP A 5 18.79 -29.76 5.24
CA ASP A 5 19.61 -28.78 4.52
C ASP A 5 19.21 -28.68 3.04
N LYS A 6 18.82 -29.81 2.42
CA LYS A 6 18.27 -29.80 1.05
C LYS A 6 16.91 -29.18 0.93
N GLU A 7 16.06 -29.36 1.93
CA GLU A 7 14.74 -28.72 1.99
C GLU A 7 14.87 -27.20 2.08
N GLU A 8 15.78 -26.74 2.94
CA GLU A 8 16.10 -25.32 3.10
C GLU A 8 16.61 -24.69 1.81
N GLU A 9 17.55 -25.36 1.13
CA GLU A 9 18.10 -24.92 -0.15
C GLU A 9 16.99 -24.84 -1.22
N LEU A 10 16.17 -25.88 -1.33
CA LEU A 10 15.06 -25.91 -2.27
C LEU A 10 14.06 -24.78 -2.02
N TYR A 11 13.72 -24.56 -0.75
CA TYR A 11 12.79 -23.48 -0.40
C TYR A 11 13.35 -22.10 -0.76
N ARG A 12 14.65 -21.88 -0.51
CA ARG A 12 15.34 -20.66 -0.89
C ARG A 12 15.30 -20.42 -2.40
N GLU A 13 15.62 -21.45 -3.19
CA GLU A 13 15.57 -21.38 -4.66
C GLU A 13 14.16 -21.07 -5.17
N LEU A 14 13.13 -21.68 -4.59
CA LEU A 14 11.74 -21.42 -4.95
C LEU A 14 11.33 -19.99 -4.60
N LEU A 15 11.71 -19.48 -3.44
CA LEU A 15 11.41 -18.12 -3.01
C LEU A 15 12.06 -17.09 -3.93
N LEU A 16 13.36 -17.24 -4.20
CA LEU A 16 14.07 -16.37 -5.14
C LEU A 16 13.52 -16.46 -6.55
N GLY A 17 13.22 -17.67 -7.03
CA GLY A 17 12.58 -17.88 -8.33
C GLY A 17 11.24 -17.17 -8.44
N GLN A 18 10.45 -17.14 -7.36
CA GLN A 18 9.19 -16.39 -7.31
C GLN A 18 9.43 -14.87 -7.35
N CYS A 19 10.42 -14.36 -6.62
CA CYS A 19 10.78 -12.95 -6.66
C CYS A 19 11.24 -12.52 -8.07
N HIS A 20 12.08 -13.33 -8.71
CA HIS A 20 12.55 -13.09 -10.10
C HIS A 20 11.39 -13.14 -11.11
N TYR A 21 10.41 -14.01 -10.88
CA TYR A 21 9.21 -14.04 -11.71
C TYR A 21 8.38 -12.77 -11.53
N LEU A 22 8.18 -12.32 -10.28
CA LEU A 22 7.44 -11.12 -9.95
C LEU A 22 8.14 -9.85 -10.46
N TYR A 23 9.45 -9.81 -10.52
CA TYR A 23 10.20 -8.72 -11.15
C TYR A 23 9.78 -8.49 -12.61
N LYS A 24 9.46 -9.53 -13.37
CA LYS A 24 8.99 -9.38 -14.76
C LYS A 24 7.63 -8.69 -14.88
N ILE A 25 6.83 -8.78 -13.83
CA ILE A 25 5.47 -8.21 -13.79
C ILE A 25 5.48 -6.84 -13.11
N MET A 26 6.28 -6.70 -12.04
CA MET A 26 6.34 -5.51 -11.19
C MET A 26 7.80 -5.08 -10.94
N PRO A 27 8.52 -4.59 -11.98
CA PRO A 27 9.94 -4.25 -11.86
C PRO A 27 10.23 -3.06 -10.95
N PHE A 28 9.19 -2.29 -10.60
CA PHE A 28 9.28 -1.17 -9.66
C PHE A 28 9.22 -1.60 -8.18
N MET A 29 8.83 -2.85 -7.90
CA MET A 29 8.67 -3.39 -6.55
C MET A 29 9.70 -4.49 -6.25
N PHE A 30 10.09 -5.27 -7.24
CA PHE A 30 11.05 -6.36 -7.11
C PHE A 30 12.33 -6.02 -7.84
N GLU A 31 13.46 -6.32 -7.19
CA GLU A 31 14.79 -6.05 -7.75
C GLU A 31 15.21 -7.09 -8.79
N THR A 32 16.24 -6.74 -9.56
CA THR A 32 16.81 -7.62 -10.58
C THR A 32 17.43 -8.87 -9.98
N ILE A 33 17.58 -9.90 -10.82
CA ILE A 33 18.30 -11.13 -10.48
C ILE A 33 19.76 -10.79 -10.10
N ASP A 34 20.30 -11.52 -9.11
CA ASP A 34 21.67 -11.38 -8.59
C ASP A 34 21.90 -10.03 -7.85
N ASP A 35 20.85 -9.47 -7.24
CA ASP A 35 21.00 -8.31 -6.38
C ASP A 35 21.62 -8.68 -5.01
N ALA A 36 22.36 -7.73 -4.43
CA ALA A 36 22.99 -7.91 -3.12
C ALA A 36 21.96 -8.16 -1.99
N THR A 37 20.71 -7.78 -2.16
CA THR A 37 19.61 -8.03 -1.21
C THR A 37 19.32 -9.52 -1.04
N GLU A 38 19.57 -10.35 -2.05
CA GLU A 38 19.42 -11.81 -1.94
C GLU A 38 20.35 -12.42 -0.89
N LEU A 39 21.48 -11.76 -0.60
CA LEU A 39 22.43 -12.17 0.43
C LEU A 39 21.91 -11.89 1.85
N LEU A 40 20.89 -11.03 1.99
CA LEU A 40 20.27 -10.72 3.26
C LEU A 40 19.26 -11.77 3.72
N LEU A 41 18.87 -12.70 2.85
CA LEU A 41 18.00 -13.79 3.23
C LEU A 41 18.70 -14.69 4.27
N PRO A 42 18.05 -14.94 5.41
CA PRO A 42 18.61 -15.81 6.46
C PRO A 42 18.76 -17.24 5.96
N ASN A 43 19.64 -18.00 6.63
CA ASN A 43 19.89 -19.40 6.28
C ASN A 43 18.89 -20.38 6.93
N ASN A 44 17.90 -19.88 7.70
CA ASN A 44 16.93 -20.68 8.44
C ASN A 44 15.49 -20.38 8.04
N LEU A 45 15.19 -20.46 6.74
CA LEU A 45 13.86 -20.08 6.19
C LEU A 45 12.75 -21.04 6.62
N THR A 46 13.05 -22.36 6.76
CA THR A 46 12.06 -23.41 7.06
C THR A 46 12.12 -23.92 8.50
N LYS A 47 13.14 -23.54 9.28
CA LYS A 47 13.32 -23.99 10.67
C LYS A 47 12.29 -23.38 11.61
N THR A 48 12.12 -23.99 12.79
CA THR A 48 11.14 -23.55 13.79
C THR A 48 11.39 -22.17 14.37
N ASP A 49 12.65 -21.71 14.33
CA ASP A 49 13.10 -20.38 14.73
C ASP A 49 13.14 -19.37 13.57
N SER A 50 12.60 -19.76 12.42
CA SER A 50 12.50 -18.87 11.24
C SER A 50 11.49 -17.76 11.46
N ILE A 51 11.90 -16.53 11.15
CA ILE A 51 10.99 -15.36 11.13
C ILE A 51 9.86 -15.57 10.13
N LEU A 52 10.15 -16.13 8.94
CA LEU A 52 9.12 -16.40 7.93
C LEU A 52 8.10 -17.42 8.44
N LYS A 53 8.56 -18.48 9.11
CA LYS A 53 7.66 -19.47 9.68
C LYS A 53 6.83 -18.89 10.82
N GLY A 54 7.41 -18.01 11.63
CA GLY A 54 6.70 -17.24 12.64
C GLY A 54 5.58 -16.42 12.01
N LEU A 55 5.89 -15.61 11.00
CA LEU A 55 4.90 -14.79 10.29
C LEU A 55 3.75 -15.63 9.70
N ILE A 56 4.07 -16.74 9.03
CA ILE A 56 3.06 -17.64 8.42
C ILE A 56 2.16 -18.28 9.45
N ASN A 57 2.69 -18.64 10.63
CA ASN A 57 1.93 -19.35 11.66
C ASN A 57 1.14 -18.42 12.58
N GLU A 58 1.61 -17.19 12.78
CA GLU A 58 1.04 -16.25 13.75
C GLU A 58 0.02 -15.30 13.11
N ILE A 59 0.15 -15.03 11.81
CA ILE A 59 -0.79 -14.17 11.09
C ILE A 59 -1.87 -15.05 10.43
N PRO A 60 -3.15 -14.85 10.75
CA PRO A 60 -4.26 -15.57 10.12
C PRO A 60 -4.25 -15.39 8.58
N GLU A 61 -4.68 -16.42 7.85
CA GLU A 61 -4.69 -16.40 6.39
C GLU A 61 -5.59 -15.28 5.83
N GLU A 62 -6.68 -14.96 6.53
CA GLU A 62 -7.57 -13.85 6.19
C GLU A 62 -6.88 -12.48 6.21
N ASP A 63 -5.95 -12.27 7.15
CA ASP A 63 -5.23 -11.00 7.28
C ASP A 63 -4.23 -10.80 6.11
N TRP A 64 -3.72 -11.90 5.53
CA TRP A 64 -2.87 -11.83 4.33
C TRP A 64 -3.62 -11.37 3.08
N GLN A 65 -4.95 -11.45 3.06
CA GLN A 65 -5.77 -10.95 1.96
C GLN A 65 -5.97 -9.44 2.05
N GLU A 66 -5.72 -8.86 3.22
CA GLU A 66 -5.79 -7.42 3.42
C GLU A 66 -4.55 -6.73 2.85
N ILE A 67 -4.78 -5.77 1.97
CA ILE A 67 -3.71 -5.02 1.29
C ILE A 67 -2.83 -4.23 2.29
N GLU A 68 -3.39 -3.90 3.45
CA GLU A 68 -2.75 -3.08 4.48
C GLU A 68 -1.76 -3.86 5.36
N VAL A 69 -1.75 -5.20 5.31
CA VAL A 69 -0.92 -6.02 6.20
C VAL A 69 0.57 -5.67 6.14
N ILE A 70 1.09 -5.41 4.94
CA ILE A 70 2.49 -5.00 4.75
C ILE A 70 2.75 -3.65 5.41
N GLY A 71 1.82 -2.71 5.28
CA GLY A 71 1.90 -1.39 5.91
C GLY A 71 1.92 -1.49 7.43
N TRP A 72 1.07 -2.33 8.00
CA TRP A 72 1.04 -2.57 9.46
C TRP A 72 2.32 -3.23 9.96
N LEU A 73 2.83 -4.26 9.28
CA LEU A 73 4.11 -4.89 9.63
C LEU A 73 5.25 -3.88 9.62
N TYR A 74 5.33 -3.03 8.59
CA TYR A 74 6.33 -1.99 8.53
C TYR A 74 6.15 -0.94 9.65
N GLN A 75 4.92 -0.53 9.93
CA GLN A 75 4.63 0.42 11.00
C GLN A 75 5.04 -0.12 12.39
N PHE A 76 4.80 -1.39 12.65
CA PHE A 76 5.29 -2.04 13.87
C PHE A 76 6.81 -2.13 13.91
N TYR A 77 7.45 -2.47 12.81
CA TYR A 77 8.91 -2.53 12.71
C TYR A 77 9.59 -1.20 13.07
N ILE A 78 9.04 -0.08 12.61
CA ILE A 78 9.61 1.25 12.88
C ILE A 78 9.14 1.85 14.20
N SER A 79 8.18 1.25 14.91
CA SER A 79 7.55 1.84 16.11
C SER A 79 8.56 2.11 17.24
N GLU A 80 9.46 1.17 17.51
CA GLU A 80 10.51 1.34 18.53
C GLU A 80 11.44 2.51 18.20
N HIS A 81 11.83 2.64 16.94
CA HIS A 81 12.66 3.75 16.47
C HIS A 81 11.93 5.08 16.57
N LYS A 82 10.64 5.08 16.20
CA LYS A 82 9.77 6.24 16.34
C LYS A 82 9.66 6.70 17.78
N ASP A 83 9.43 5.80 18.73
CA ASP A 83 9.33 6.11 20.16
C ASP A 83 10.65 6.66 20.70
N ALA A 84 11.77 6.17 20.20
CA ALA A 84 13.10 6.65 20.59
C ALA A 84 13.40 8.08 20.13
N VAL A 85 12.84 8.54 19.01
CA VAL A 85 13.09 9.87 18.42
C VAL A 85 11.99 10.89 18.76
N MET A 86 10.79 10.44 19.11
CA MET A 86 9.69 11.32 19.48
C MET A 86 10.02 12.12 20.74
N GLY A 87 9.72 13.42 20.69
CA GLY A 87 10.03 14.36 21.79
C GLY A 87 11.47 14.84 21.84
N LYS A 88 12.32 14.48 20.89
CA LYS A 88 13.71 14.96 20.74
C LYS A 88 13.84 15.78 19.45
N VAL A 89 15.01 16.42 19.29
CA VAL A 89 15.36 17.06 18.02
C VAL A 89 15.59 15.95 16.98
N VAL A 90 14.73 15.89 15.96
CA VAL A 90 14.78 14.87 14.91
C VAL A 90 15.95 15.19 13.97
N ARG A 91 16.84 14.24 13.76
CA ARG A 91 17.91 14.32 12.76
C ARG A 91 17.38 13.95 11.38
N SER A 92 18.12 14.29 10.32
CA SER A 92 17.72 13.96 8.94
C SER A 92 17.49 12.47 8.72
N GLU A 93 18.30 11.62 9.34
CA GLU A 93 18.20 10.16 9.29
C GLU A 93 16.96 9.60 10.01
N ASP A 94 16.45 10.34 11.00
CA ASP A 94 15.30 9.94 11.84
C ASP A 94 13.96 10.44 11.29
N ILE A 95 13.98 11.35 10.30
CA ILE A 95 12.76 11.92 9.71
C ILE A 95 11.78 10.84 9.23
N PRO A 96 12.19 9.80 8.50
CA PRO A 96 11.27 8.75 8.06
C PRO A 96 10.54 8.07 9.23
N ALA A 97 11.27 7.70 10.30
CA ALA A 97 10.67 7.07 11.48
C ALA A 97 9.73 8.01 12.23
N ALA A 98 10.08 9.30 12.34
CA ALA A 98 9.28 10.30 13.04
C ALA A 98 7.99 10.67 12.31
N THR A 99 7.99 10.68 10.97
CA THR A 99 6.89 11.20 10.15
C THR A 99 6.06 10.14 9.46
N GLN A 100 6.58 8.92 9.30
CA GLN A 100 5.88 7.88 8.57
C GLN A 100 4.67 7.36 9.33
N LEU A 101 3.53 7.38 8.65
CA LEU A 101 2.25 6.85 9.11
C LEU A 101 1.54 6.19 7.93
N PHE A 102 1.14 4.95 8.10
CA PHE A 102 0.24 4.31 7.14
C PHE A 102 -1.19 4.79 7.39
N THR A 103 -1.72 5.52 6.43
CA THR A 103 -3.10 5.99 6.49
C THR A 103 -4.05 4.81 6.30
N PRO A 104 -4.98 4.56 7.24
CA PRO A 104 -5.97 3.49 7.09
C PRO A 104 -6.73 3.59 5.76
N ASN A 105 -6.99 2.45 5.13
CA ASN A 105 -7.58 2.35 3.80
C ASN A 105 -8.93 3.08 3.69
N TRP A 106 -9.76 3.05 4.73
CA TRP A 106 -11.03 3.76 4.73
C TRP A 106 -10.87 5.28 4.62
N ILE A 107 -9.81 5.85 5.22
CA ILE A 107 -9.50 7.29 5.09
C ILE A 107 -9.06 7.59 3.66
N VAL A 108 -8.22 6.73 3.07
CA VAL A 108 -7.78 6.88 1.68
C VAL A 108 -8.99 6.81 0.74
N LYS A 109 -9.86 5.81 0.91
CA LYS A 109 -11.11 5.70 0.15
C LYS A 109 -11.98 6.94 0.30
N TYR A 110 -12.18 7.40 1.54
CA TYR A 110 -12.96 8.61 1.81
C TYR A 110 -12.40 9.83 1.07
N LEU A 111 -11.09 10.04 1.16
CA LEU A 111 -10.44 11.18 0.50
C LEU A 111 -10.55 11.09 -1.02
N VAL A 112 -10.24 9.94 -1.61
CA VAL A 112 -10.30 9.73 -3.07
C VAL A 112 -11.72 9.86 -3.59
N GLN A 113 -12.70 9.24 -2.94
CA GLN A 113 -14.09 9.26 -3.38
C GLN A 113 -14.73 10.64 -3.30
N ASN A 114 -14.33 11.47 -2.31
CA ASN A 114 -14.87 12.81 -2.11
C ASN A 114 -14.04 13.94 -2.77
N SER A 115 -12.94 13.61 -3.43
CA SER A 115 -12.15 14.54 -4.25
C SER A 115 -12.21 14.16 -5.73
N VAL A 116 -11.35 13.27 -6.17
CA VAL A 116 -11.29 12.80 -7.57
C VAL A 116 -12.59 12.13 -7.99
N GLY A 117 -13.18 11.30 -7.12
CA GLY A 117 -14.47 10.64 -7.35
C GLY A 117 -15.60 11.64 -7.53
N ARG A 118 -15.65 12.69 -6.71
CA ARG A 118 -16.64 13.77 -6.86
C ARG A 118 -16.49 14.50 -8.20
N GLN A 119 -15.27 14.81 -8.60
CA GLN A 119 -15.01 15.45 -9.88
C GLN A 119 -15.40 14.56 -11.06
N TRP A 120 -15.11 13.26 -10.95
CA TRP A 120 -15.52 12.27 -11.94
C TRP A 120 -17.04 12.21 -12.09
N LEU A 121 -17.78 12.10 -10.98
CA LEU A 121 -19.24 12.03 -10.99
C LEU A 121 -19.91 13.33 -11.43
N ALA A 122 -19.26 14.48 -11.20
CA ALA A 122 -19.75 15.76 -11.74
C ALA A 122 -19.66 15.81 -13.28
N THR A 123 -18.64 15.18 -13.86
CA THR A 123 -18.45 15.09 -15.32
C THR A 123 -19.27 13.94 -15.92
N TYR A 124 -19.36 12.81 -15.22
CA TYR A 124 -20.07 11.60 -15.66
C TYR A 124 -21.12 11.16 -14.63
N PRO A 125 -22.27 11.83 -14.55
CA PRO A 125 -23.28 11.58 -13.52
C PRO A 125 -23.85 10.15 -13.52
N ASP A 126 -23.90 9.52 -14.69
CA ASP A 126 -24.42 8.15 -14.90
C ASP A 126 -23.36 7.06 -14.71
N SER A 127 -22.21 7.39 -14.14
CA SER A 127 -21.12 6.43 -13.96
C SER A 127 -21.47 5.39 -12.90
N GLU A 128 -21.34 4.10 -13.24
CA GLU A 128 -21.51 2.96 -12.32
C GLU A 128 -20.50 2.96 -11.16
N LEU A 129 -19.45 3.79 -11.23
CA LEU A 129 -18.48 3.93 -10.15
C LEU A 129 -19.11 4.43 -8.85
N LYS A 130 -20.20 5.18 -8.94
CA LYS A 130 -20.92 5.69 -7.77
C LYS A 130 -21.35 4.55 -6.83
N ASP A 131 -21.86 3.46 -7.37
CA ASP A 131 -22.34 2.31 -6.59
C ASP A 131 -21.20 1.58 -5.86
N LYS A 132 -19.95 1.81 -6.27
CA LYS A 132 -18.74 1.25 -5.66
C LYS A 132 -18.08 2.18 -4.65
N MET A 133 -18.62 3.39 -4.47
CA MET A 133 -18.06 4.42 -3.60
C MET A 133 -18.71 4.40 -2.22
N GLU A 134 -18.25 3.50 -1.36
CA GLU A 134 -18.78 3.27 0.00
C GLU A 134 -18.76 4.52 0.90
N TYR A 135 -17.75 5.39 0.72
CA TYR A 135 -17.53 6.58 1.55
C TYR A 135 -17.85 7.89 0.83
N TYR A 136 -18.54 7.82 -0.32
CA TYR A 136 -18.92 9.01 -1.06
C TYR A 136 -20.05 9.74 -0.34
N ILE A 137 -19.89 11.06 -0.20
CA ILE A 137 -20.91 11.95 0.38
C ILE A 137 -21.58 12.73 -0.75
N GLU A 138 -22.90 12.56 -0.88
CA GLU A 138 -23.68 13.34 -1.84
C GLU A 138 -23.51 14.84 -1.58
N PRO A 139 -23.34 15.65 -2.61
CA PRO A 139 -23.35 17.09 -2.47
C PRO A 139 -24.66 17.58 -1.85
N ALA A 140 -24.55 18.53 -0.90
CA ALA A 140 -25.74 19.21 -0.40
C ALA A 140 -26.46 19.97 -1.52
N GLU A 141 -27.77 20.19 -1.35
CA GLU A 141 -28.55 21.02 -2.27
C GLU A 141 -27.92 22.42 -2.38
N GLN A 142 -27.77 22.89 -3.60
CA GLN A 142 -27.20 24.19 -3.92
C GLN A 142 -28.26 25.11 -4.54
N SER A 143 -28.04 26.40 -4.44
CA SER A 143 -28.86 27.38 -5.15
C SER A 143 -28.66 27.30 -6.66
N GLU A 144 -29.64 27.75 -7.45
CA GLU A 144 -29.56 27.71 -8.91
C GLU A 144 -28.34 28.46 -9.45
N ASP A 145 -27.96 29.58 -8.87
CA ASP A 145 -26.82 30.38 -9.23
C ASP A 145 -25.50 29.61 -9.05
N VAL A 146 -25.39 28.83 -7.94
CA VAL A 146 -24.20 27.99 -7.68
C VAL A 146 -24.16 26.81 -8.64
N ILE A 147 -25.30 26.21 -8.95
CA ILE A 147 -25.38 25.11 -9.93
C ILE A 147 -24.92 25.57 -11.31
N GLU A 148 -25.32 26.78 -11.72
CA GLU A 148 -24.90 27.35 -13.00
C GLU A 148 -23.39 27.65 -13.04
N GLN A 149 -22.84 28.19 -11.96
CA GLN A 149 -21.40 28.39 -11.82
C GLN A 149 -20.62 27.07 -11.85
N LEU A 150 -21.07 26.04 -11.13
CA LEU A 150 -20.48 24.71 -11.14
C LEU A 150 -20.48 24.10 -12.55
N LYS A 151 -21.58 24.21 -13.28
CA LYS A 151 -21.66 23.75 -14.68
C LYS A 151 -20.63 24.43 -15.57
N SER A 152 -20.35 25.72 -15.34
CA SER A 152 -19.40 26.48 -16.15
C SER A 152 -17.94 26.04 -15.96
N ILE A 153 -17.60 25.50 -14.78
CA ILE A 153 -16.24 25.06 -14.43
C ILE A 153 -16.06 23.54 -14.50
N THR A 154 -17.15 22.77 -14.55
CA THR A 154 -17.09 21.31 -14.68
C THR A 154 -16.70 20.94 -16.10
N PRO A 155 -15.61 20.20 -16.31
CA PRO A 155 -15.18 19.80 -17.66
C PRO A 155 -16.18 18.81 -18.27
N THR A 156 -16.31 18.84 -19.58
CA THR A 156 -17.19 17.93 -20.34
C THR A 156 -16.60 16.52 -20.50
N SER A 157 -15.30 16.40 -20.31
CA SER A 157 -14.60 15.11 -20.28
C SER A 157 -13.35 15.22 -19.42
N ILE A 158 -12.98 14.14 -18.75
CA ILE A 158 -11.78 14.04 -17.94
C ILE A 158 -10.99 12.81 -18.39
N ASP A 159 -9.72 13.01 -18.68
CA ASP A 159 -8.75 11.93 -18.79
C ASP A 159 -8.17 11.67 -17.39
N PRO A 160 -8.29 10.44 -16.83
CA PRO A 160 -7.74 10.12 -15.52
C PRO A 160 -6.24 10.41 -15.38
N GLU A 161 -5.47 10.29 -16.47
CA GLU A 161 -4.03 10.55 -16.48
C GLU A 161 -3.68 12.05 -16.39
N GLU A 162 -4.63 12.92 -16.73
CA GLU A 162 -4.45 14.38 -16.68
C GLU A 162 -4.91 15.01 -15.36
N ILE A 163 -5.56 14.25 -14.49
CA ILE A 163 -6.03 14.76 -13.19
C ILE A 163 -4.84 15.12 -12.31
N LYS A 164 -4.75 16.40 -11.94
CA LYS A 164 -3.73 16.89 -11.00
C LYS A 164 -4.31 16.92 -9.60
N VAL A 165 -3.71 16.16 -8.71
CA VAL A 165 -4.01 16.17 -7.26
C VAL A 165 -2.91 16.95 -6.57
N LEU A 166 -3.29 18.00 -5.85
CA LEU A 166 -2.38 18.89 -5.10
C LEU A 166 -2.37 18.49 -3.62
#